data_4a4a5785ee9edbefa300932521cc0ffd
#
_entry.id   4a4a5785ee9edbefa300932521cc0ffd
#
_cell.length_a   1.000
_cell.length_b   1.000
_cell.length_c   1.000
_cell.angle_alpha   90.00
_cell.angle_beta   90.00
_cell.angle_gamma   90.00
#
_symmetry.space_group_name_H-M   'P 1'
#
loop_
_entity.id
_entity.type
_entity.pdbx_description
1 polymer ?
#
loop_
_entity_poly.entity_id
_entity_poly.type
_entity_poly.pdbx_seq_one_letter_code
_entity_poly.pdbx_strand_id
1 'polypeptide(L)'
;MNLQFNQSLAKSYKSASQIIRVLSEDWVSREGYCPNCGNQPLSEFANNQPVADFYCQSCAEQYELKSKKAKLSYIINDGAYATMMARIHSDNNPNFFFLTYSPEFIVNNFLIIPKHFFTADMIIERPPLPATARRAGWVGCNINLKKVPELGKVFLVKNQQPMPNEQVTEQFQKTLFLRNQKSLSRGWTLDMMRCVDKLPTHFNLQDAYRFADYLQLRYPNNNHIKDKIRQQLQILRDKGLIEFLGNGRYRKL
;
A
#
# COMPACT_ATOMS: atom_id res chain seq x y z
N MET A 1 -5.22 -17.28 12.44
CA MET A 1 -5.60 -17.20 11.01
C MET A 1 -5.48 -18.57 10.35
N ASN A 2 -6.57 -19.09 9.78
CA ASN A 2 -6.52 -20.22 8.86
C ASN A 2 -6.23 -19.68 7.45
N LEU A 3 -5.20 -20.20 6.77
CA LEU A 3 -4.79 -19.67 5.46
C LEU A 3 -5.54 -20.29 4.27
N GLN A 4 -6.39 -21.30 4.49
CA GLN A 4 -7.11 -22.01 3.44
C GLN A 4 -8.39 -21.26 3.06
N PHE A 5 -8.62 -21.10 1.75
CA PHE A 5 -9.90 -20.61 1.24
C PHE A 5 -10.99 -21.67 1.37
N ASN A 6 -12.21 -21.25 1.64
CA ASN A 6 -13.38 -22.14 1.63
C ASN A 6 -13.89 -22.36 0.20
N GLN A 7 -13.29 -23.32 -0.50
CA GLN A 7 -13.59 -23.60 -1.91
C GLN A 7 -15.05 -24.03 -2.17
N SER A 8 -15.77 -24.46 -1.13
CA SER A 8 -17.17 -24.86 -1.28
C SER A 8 -18.08 -23.71 -1.75
N LEU A 9 -17.74 -22.48 -1.40
CA LEU A 9 -18.50 -21.26 -1.76
C LEU A 9 -18.46 -20.93 -3.25
N ALA A 10 -17.47 -21.45 -3.97
CA ALA A 10 -17.27 -21.11 -5.37
C ALA A 10 -17.84 -22.17 -6.35
N LYS A 11 -18.45 -23.25 -5.86
CA LYS A 11 -18.91 -24.39 -6.69
C LYS A 11 -19.90 -23.99 -7.79
N SER A 12 -20.72 -22.97 -7.58
CA SER A 12 -21.72 -22.48 -8.55
C SER A 12 -21.15 -21.50 -9.59
N TYR A 13 -19.93 -21.00 -9.41
CA TYR A 13 -19.34 -20.00 -10.28
C TYR A 13 -18.46 -20.65 -11.36
N LYS A 14 -18.55 -20.13 -12.59
CA LYS A 14 -17.73 -20.59 -13.74
C LYS A 14 -16.60 -19.64 -14.07
N SER A 15 -16.75 -18.35 -13.77
CA SER A 15 -15.73 -17.32 -14.08
C SER A 15 -14.62 -17.33 -13.02
N ALA A 16 -13.36 -17.49 -13.45
CA ALA A 16 -12.21 -17.46 -12.56
C ALA A 16 -12.14 -16.17 -11.72
N SER A 17 -12.54 -15.03 -12.29
CA SER A 17 -12.56 -13.75 -11.57
C SER A 17 -13.65 -13.70 -10.49
N GLN A 18 -14.83 -14.30 -10.73
CA GLN A 18 -15.88 -14.40 -9.73
C GLN A 18 -15.52 -15.39 -8.62
N ILE A 19 -14.96 -16.56 -9.00
CA ILE A 19 -14.48 -17.56 -8.05
C ILE A 19 -13.52 -16.92 -7.05
N ILE A 20 -12.47 -16.27 -7.54
CA ILE A 20 -11.47 -15.72 -6.63
C ILE A 20 -11.99 -14.54 -5.82
N ARG A 21 -12.87 -13.72 -6.39
CA ARG A 21 -13.53 -12.66 -5.66
C ARG A 21 -14.25 -13.21 -4.43
N VAL A 22 -15.19 -14.16 -4.63
CA VAL A 22 -15.97 -14.77 -3.55
C VAL A 22 -15.08 -15.42 -2.51
N LEU A 23 -14.06 -16.19 -2.94
CA LEU A 23 -13.16 -16.88 -2.02
C LEU A 23 -12.29 -15.94 -1.21
N SER A 24 -11.77 -14.87 -1.83
CA SER A 24 -10.90 -13.91 -1.13
C SER A 24 -11.67 -12.95 -0.24
N GLU A 25 -12.89 -12.53 -0.63
CA GLU A 25 -13.77 -11.71 0.20
C GLU A 25 -14.21 -12.50 1.44
N ASP A 26 -14.71 -13.75 1.29
CA ASP A 26 -15.03 -14.63 2.43
C ASP A 26 -13.84 -14.82 3.37
N TRP A 27 -12.64 -15.05 2.82
CA TRP A 27 -11.45 -15.25 3.64
C TRP A 27 -11.11 -14.01 4.46
N VAL A 28 -11.14 -12.81 3.85
CA VAL A 28 -10.87 -11.55 4.56
C VAL A 28 -11.94 -11.28 5.61
N SER A 29 -13.19 -11.58 5.33
CA SER A 29 -14.29 -11.42 6.29
C SER A 29 -14.10 -12.30 7.54
N ARG A 30 -13.68 -13.55 7.37
CA ARG A 30 -13.50 -14.51 8.48
C ARG A 30 -12.18 -14.33 9.24
N GLU A 31 -11.09 -14.10 8.53
CA GLU A 31 -9.73 -14.16 9.07
C GLU A 31 -9.08 -12.79 9.19
N GLY A 32 -9.56 -11.81 8.43
CA GLY A 32 -9.03 -10.45 8.42
C GLY A 32 -9.43 -9.66 9.67
N TYR A 33 -8.61 -8.69 10.01
CA TYR A 33 -8.87 -7.73 11.08
C TYR A 33 -8.42 -6.32 10.65
N CYS A 34 -8.86 -5.32 11.38
CA CYS A 34 -8.49 -3.93 11.13
C CYS A 34 -7.03 -3.67 11.55
N PRO A 35 -6.11 -3.36 10.61
CA PRO A 35 -4.72 -3.06 10.96
C PRO A 35 -4.55 -1.78 11.80
N ASN A 36 -5.54 -0.89 11.79
CA ASN A 36 -5.48 0.35 12.56
C ASN A 36 -5.80 0.15 14.05
N CYS A 37 -6.79 -0.68 14.40
CA CYS A 37 -7.26 -0.81 15.77
C CYS A 37 -7.37 -2.27 16.26
N GLY A 38 -7.01 -3.25 15.45
CA GLY A 38 -7.07 -4.67 15.80
C GLY A 38 -8.47 -5.28 15.81
N ASN A 39 -9.54 -4.50 15.54
CA ASN A 39 -10.91 -5.01 15.58
C ASN A 39 -11.17 -6.10 14.54
N GLN A 40 -11.85 -7.16 14.95
CA GLN A 40 -12.28 -8.30 14.13
C GLN A 40 -13.71 -8.70 14.52
N PRO A 41 -14.57 -9.08 13.55
CA PRO A 41 -14.32 -9.14 12.12
C PRO A 41 -14.37 -7.76 11.42
N LEU A 42 -13.89 -7.71 10.18
CA LEU A 42 -14.20 -6.62 9.27
C LEU A 42 -15.60 -6.80 8.69
N SER A 43 -16.34 -5.70 8.51
CA SER A 43 -17.65 -5.72 7.85
C SER A 43 -17.51 -5.52 6.36
N GLU A 44 -18.36 -6.18 5.58
CA GLU A 44 -18.41 -6.03 4.13
C GLU A 44 -19.36 -4.89 3.75
N PHE A 45 -19.02 -4.12 2.72
CA PHE A 45 -19.97 -3.26 2.05
C PHE A 45 -20.89 -4.09 1.14
N ALA A 46 -22.11 -3.60 0.91
CA ALA A 46 -22.99 -4.19 -0.07
C ALA A 46 -22.32 -4.24 -1.45
N ASN A 47 -22.56 -5.31 -2.21
CA ASN A 47 -21.99 -5.52 -3.53
C ASN A 47 -22.20 -4.29 -4.43
N ASN A 48 -21.16 -3.95 -5.20
CA ASN A 48 -21.12 -2.82 -6.13
C ASN A 48 -21.14 -1.41 -5.47
N GLN A 49 -20.80 -1.29 -4.22
CA GLN A 49 -20.46 0.02 -3.66
C GLN A 49 -19.17 0.54 -4.29
N PRO A 50 -19.13 1.83 -4.71
CA PRO A 50 -18.05 2.32 -5.56
C PRO A 50 -16.73 2.61 -4.85
N VAL A 51 -16.63 2.43 -3.52
CA VAL A 51 -15.52 3.00 -2.74
C VAL A 51 -14.63 1.95 -2.09
N ALA A 52 -15.16 0.87 -1.52
CA ALA A 52 -14.39 -0.14 -0.78
C ALA A 52 -15.16 -1.46 -0.68
N ASP A 53 -14.45 -2.55 -0.37
CA ASP A 53 -15.03 -3.87 -0.16
C ASP A 53 -15.34 -4.11 1.34
N PHE A 54 -14.51 -3.56 2.24
CA PHE A 54 -14.62 -3.75 3.69
C PHE A 54 -14.50 -2.44 4.47
N TYR A 55 -15.04 -2.46 5.68
CA TYR A 55 -14.86 -1.37 6.65
C TYR A 55 -14.75 -1.90 8.08
N CYS A 56 -14.11 -1.11 8.93
CA CYS A 56 -14.03 -1.37 10.36
C CYS A 56 -15.15 -0.61 11.10
N GLN A 57 -16.00 -1.33 11.83
CA GLN A 57 -17.07 -0.69 12.63
C GLN A 57 -16.53 0.16 13.77
N SER A 58 -15.35 -0.17 14.32
CA SER A 58 -14.78 0.52 15.48
C SER A 58 -14.09 1.85 15.13
N CYS A 59 -13.36 1.92 13.98
CA CYS A 59 -12.59 3.11 13.64
C CYS A 59 -12.89 3.68 12.25
N ALA A 60 -13.93 3.15 11.58
CA ALA A 60 -14.40 3.58 10.25
C ALA A 60 -13.36 3.54 9.11
N GLU A 61 -12.23 2.85 9.30
CA GLU A 61 -11.28 2.61 8.21
C GLU A 61 -11.92 1.74 7.13
N GLN A 62 -11.63 2.08 5.87
CA GLN A 62 -12.15 1.40 4.69
C GLN A 62 -11.03 0.73 3.92
N TYR A 63 -11.34 -0.41 3.28
CA TYR A 63 -10.37 -1.27 2.62
C TYR A 63 -10.90 -1.77 1.28
N GLU A 64 -10.10 -1.62 0.23
CA GLU A 64 -10.33 -2.23 -1.09
C GLU A 64 -9.43 -3.47 -1.22
N LEU A 65 -9.99 -4.61 -1.63
CA LEU A 65 -9.25 -5.87 -1.77
C LEU A 65 -8.83 -6.10 -3.22
N LYS A 66 -7.56 -6.41 -3.39
CA LYS A 66 -7.00 -6.93 -4.64
C LYS A 66 -6.38 -8.28 -4.39
N SER A 67 -6.86 -9.31 -5.09
CA SER A 67 -6.35 -10.68 -4.96
C SER A 67 -5.70 -11.16 -6.26
N LYS A 68 -4.62 -11.95 -6.14
CA LYS A 68 -3.88 -12.48 -7.28
C LYS A 68 -3.33 -13.88 -6.99
N LYS A 69 -3.54 -14.80 -7.94
CA LYS A 69 -2.87 -16.10 -7.93
C LYS A 69 -1.43 -15.88 -8.37
N ALA A 70 -0.47 -16.04 -7.52
CA ALA A 70 0.98 -16.08 -7.76
C ALA A 70 1.77 -15.54 -6.55
N LYS A 71 3.09 -15.38 -6.72
CA LYS A 71 3.96 -14.62 -5.82
C LYS A 71 3.56 -13.13 -5.84
N LEU A 72 3.82 -12.44 -4.75
CA LEU A 72 3.63 -10.98 -4.68
C LEU A 72 4.46 -10.31 -5.77
N SER A 73 3.79 -9.63 -6.70
CA SER A 73 4.45 -8.85 -7.75
C SER A 73 4.40 -7.37 -7.40
N TYR A 74 5.34 -6.62 -7.96
CA TYR A 74 5.36 -5.16 -7.75
C TYR A 74 4.33 -4.41 -8.58
N ILE A 75 3.67 -5.07 -9.54
CA ILE A 75 2.65 -4.47 -10.39
C ILE A 75 1.32 -5.19 -10.11
N ILE A 76 0.34 -4.42 -9.69
CA ILE A 76 -1.01 -4.90 -9.39
C ILE A 76 -1.98 -4.27 -10.40
N ASN A 77 -2.74 -5.09 -11.08
CA ASN A 77 -3.80 -4.61 -11.97
C ASN A 77 -4.94 -4.00 -11.15
N ASP A 78 -5.43 -2.87 -11.61
CA ASP A 78 -6.55 -2.19 -10.98
C ASP A 78 -7.59 -1.72 -12.01
N GLY A 79 -8.63 -1.07 -11.52
CA GLY A 79 -9.80 -0.60 -12.27
C GLY A 79 -9.50 0.56 -13.23
N ALA A 80 -10.50 1.44 -13.43
CA ALA A 80 -10.40 2.57 -14.33
C ALA A 80 -9.35 3.59 -13.85
N TYR A 81 -8.46 4.00 -14.76
CA TYR A 81 -7.40 4.97 -14.47
C TYR A 81 -7.95 6.31 -13.95
N ALA A 82 -8.95 6.88 -14.63
CA ALA A 82 -9.55 8.15 -14.23
C ALA A 82 -10.18 8.09 -12.83
N THR A 83 -10.85 6.98 -12.49
CA THR A 83 -11.43 6.77 -11.15
C THR A 83 -10.34 6.68 -10.08
N MET A 84 -9.27 5.95 -10.35
CA MET A 84 -8.15 5.81 -9.41
C MET A 84 -7.46 7.15 -9.16
N MET A 85 -7.21 7.94 -10.22
CA MET A 85 -6.61 9.27 -10.10
C MET A 85 -7.52 10.23 -9.31
N ALA A 86 -8.82 10.23 -9.58
CA ALA A 86 -9.79 11.04 -8.82
C ALA A 86 -9.79 10.67 -7.32
N ARG A 87 -9.72 9.37 -6.97
CA ARG A 87 -9.66 8.90 -5.58
C ARG A 87 -8.39 9.33 -4.87
N ILE A 88 -7.22 9.25 -5.51
CA ILE A 88 -5.94 9.68 -4.91
C ILE A 88 -5.95 11.17 -4.57
N HIS A 89 -6.66 11.97 -5.34
CA HIS A 89 -6.80 13.41 -5.11
C HIS A 89 -7.95 13.78 -4.16
N SER A 90 -8.77 12.81 -3.76
CA SER A 90 -9.87 13.00 -2.82
C SER A 90 -9.52 12.49 -1.42
N ASP A 91 -10.31 12.88 -0.42
CA ASP A 91 -10.19 12.37 0.95
C ASP A 91 -10.79 10.95 1.12
N ASN A 92 -11.46 10.43 0.07
CA ASN A 92 -12.19 9.15 0.08
C ASN A 92 -11.38 7.97 -0.46
N ASN A 93 -10.05 8.06 -0.53
CA ASN A 93 -9.24 6.92 -0.93
C ASN A 93 -9.24 5.86 0.18
N PRO A 94 -9.61 4.59 -0.09
CA PRO A 94 -9.53 3.51 0.90
C PRO A 94 -8.07 3.07 1.10
N ASN A 95 -7.82 2.33 2.17
CA ASN A 95 -6.61 1.53 2.28
C ASN A 95 -6.72 0.33 1.33
N PHE A 96 -5.60 -0.19 0.83
CA PHE A 96 -5.63 -1.31 -0.10
C PHE A 96 -5.07 -2.58 0.54
N PHE A 97 -5.89 -3.61 0.60
CA PHE A 97 -5.44 -4.98 0.86
C PHE A 97 -4.97 -5.64 -0.43
N PHE A 98 -3.79 -6.21 -0.38
CA PHE A 98 -3.25 -7.05 -1.44
C PHE A 98 -3.06 -8.47 -0.92
N LEU A 99 -3.76 -9.42 -1.55
CA LEU A 99 -3.76 -10.82 -1.19
C LEU A 99 -3.17 -11.65 -2.33
N THR A 100 -2.19 -12.49 -2.02
CA THR A 100 -1.69 -13.49 -2.97
C THR A 100 -1.94 -14.90 -2.43
N TYR A 101 -2.25 -15.82 -3.33
CA TYR A 101 -2.59 -17.20 -2.98
C TYR A 101 -1.96 -18.20 -3.95
N SER A 102 -1.78 -19.44 -3.49
CA SER A 102 -1.23 -20.56 -4.24
C SER A 102 -2.28 -21.21 -5.16
N PRO A 103 -1.86 -22.12 -6.09
CA PRO A 103 -2.79 -22.96 -6.86
C PRO A 103 -3.76 -23.77 -6.00
N GLU A 104 -3.35 -24.14 -4.79
CA GLU A 104 -4.12 -24.91 -3.81
C GLU A 104 -5.07 -24.04 -2.98
N PHE A 105 -5.22 -22.75 -3.33
CA PHE A 105 -6.03 -21.76 -2.63
C PHE A 105 -5.61 -21.53 -1.17
N ILE A 106 -4.30 -21.50 -0.92
CA ILE A 106 -3.69 -21.13 0.36
C ILE A 106 -3.17 -19.70 0.24
N VAL A 107 -3.47 -18.86 1.21
CA VAL A 107 -2.96 -17.47 1.25
C VAL A 107 -1.45 -17.46 1.47
N ASN A 108 -0.71 -16.88 0.50
CA ASN A 108 0.73 -16.74 0.57
C ASN A 108 1.14 -15.43 1.27
N ASN A 109 0.52 -14.33 0.85
CA ASN A 109 0.77 -13.02 1.46
C ASN A 109 -0.56 -12.26 1.54
N PHE A 110 -0.73 -11.56 2.66
CA PHE A 110 -1.79 -10.60 2.85
C PHE A 110 -1.19 -9.35 3.49
N LEU A 111 -1.20 -8.25 2.76
CA LEU A 111 -0.62 -7.00 3.23
C LEU A 111 -1.56 -5.84 2.97
N ILE A 112 -1.40 -4.80 3.77
CA ILE A 112 -2.08 -3.53 3.58
C ILE A 112 -1.10 -2.46 3.15
N ILE A 113 -1.51 -1.63 2.20
CA ILE A 113 -0.90 -0.34 1.90
C ILE A 113 -1.86 0.74 2.41
N PRO A 114 -1.49 1.48 3.45
CA PRO A 114 -2.31 2.57 3.97
C PRO A 114 -2.54 3.66 2.92
N LYS A 115 -3.74 4.22 2.87
CA LYS A 115 -4.18 5.18 1.84
C LYS A 115 -3.24 6.38 1.65
N HIS A 116 -2.58 6.82 2.71
CA HIS A 116 -1.68 7.97 2.67
C HIS A 116 -0.32 7.69 2.01
N PHE A 117 -0.03 6.44 1.61
CA PHE A 117 1.13 6.11 0.78
C PHE A 117 0.84 6.24 -0.71
N PHE A 118 -0.42 6.31 -1.13
CA PHE A 118 -0.75 6.42 -2.54
C PHE A 118 -0.46 7.83 -3.06
N THR A 119 0.31 7.87 -4.14
CA THR A 119 0.67 9.07 -4.90
C THR A 119 0.40 8.84 -6.38
N ALA A 120 0.11 9.89 -7.14
CA ALA A 120 -0.23 9.79 -8.56
C ALA A 120 0.85 9.05 -9.38
N ASP A 121 2.14 9.22 -9.05
CA ASP A 121 3.25 8.58 -9.74
C ASP A 121 3.36 7.05 -9.50
N MET A 122 2.57 6.49 -8.58
CA MET A 122 2.43 5.03 -8.41
C MET A 122 1.50 4.40 -9.43
N ILE A 123 0.64 5.19 -10.05
CA ILE A 123 -0.41 4.71 -10.95
C ILE A 123 0.11 4.77 -12.38
N ILE A 124 0.16 3.61 -13.01
CA ILE A 124 0.57 3.45 -14.41
C ILE A 124 -0.70 3.31 -15.25
N GLU A 125 -0.92 4.26 -16.14
CA GLU A 125 -1.99 4.20 -17.13
C GLU A 125 -1.73 3.04 -18.10
N ARG A 126 -2.78 2.28 -18.40
CA ARG A 126 -2.70 1.19 -19.38
C ARG A 126 -3.18 1.70 -20.75
N PRO A 127 -2.71 1.11 -21.85
CA PRO A 127 -3.30 1.38 -23.16
C PRO A 127 -4.82 1.14 -23.16
N PRO A 128 -5.61 1.95 -23.91
CA PRO A 128 -7.03 1.73 -24.06
C PRO A 128 -7.30 0.35 -24.68
N LEU A 129 -8.41 -0.27 -24.30
CA LEU A 129 -8.82 -1.53 -24.91
C LEU A 129 -9.07 -1.34 -26.41
N PRO A 130 -8.67 -2.31 -27.25
CA PRO A 130 -8.82 -2.21 -28.71
C PRO A 130 -10.29 -2.11 -29.13
N ALA A 131 -10.53 -1.60 -30.35
CA ALA A 131 -11.87 -1.43 -30.91
C ALA A 131 -12.69 -2.74 -30.96
N THR A 132 -12.02 -3.90 -31.02
CA THR A 132 -12.65 -5.22 -31.00
C THR A 132 -13.11 -5.70 -29.63
N ALA A 133 -12.72 -5.01 -28.57
CA ALA A 133 -13.10 -5.42 -27.21
C ALA A 133 -14.53 -4.95 -26.87
N ARG A 134 -15.24 -5.74 -26.04
CA ARG A 134 -16.58 -5.36 -25.53
C ARG A 134 -16.63 -3.97 -24.87
N ARG A 135 -15.51 -3.53 -24.28
CA ARG A 135 -15.35 -2.21 -23.65
C ARG A 135 -14.28 -1.41 -24.38
N ALA A 136 -14.39 -1.29 -25.72
CA ALA A 136 -13.46 -0.52 -26.55
C ALA A 136 -13.22 0.87 -25.97
N GLY A 137 -11.96 1.32 -25.99
CA GLY A 137 -11.55 2.62 -25.46
C GLY A 137 -11.46 2.71 -23.93
N TRP A 138 -11.87 1.69 -23.18
CA TRP A 138 -11.71 1.72 -21.72
C TRP A 138 -10.24 1.66 -21.31
N VAL A 139 -9.84 2.57 -20.41
CA VAL A 139 -8.48 2.69 -19.90
C VAL A 139 -8.43 2.21 -18.45
N GLY A 140 -7.68 1.15 -18.21
CA GLY A 140 -7.38 0.65 -16.88
C GLY A 140 -6.08 1.21 -16.34
N CYS A 141 -5.72 0.85 -15.10
CA CYS A 141 -4.42 1.19 -14.54
C CYS A 141 -3.74 0.00 -13.87
N ASN A 142 -2.47 0.20 -13.55
CA ASN A 142 -1.70 -0.66 -12.67
C ASN A 142 -1.15 0.16 -11.50
N ILE A 143 -1.08 -0.47 -10.32
CA ILE A 143 -0.45 0.10 -9.13
C ILE A 143 0.98 -0.44 -9.05
N ASN A 144 1.96 0.47 -8.96
CA ASN A 144 3.38 0.11 -8.85
C ASN A 144 3.85 0.12 -7.38
N LEU A 145 3.86 -1.05 -6.75
CA LEU A 145 4.26 -1.22 -5.35
C LEU A 145 5.76 -0.96 -5.08
N LYS A 146 6.62 -0.87 -6.12
CA LYS A 146 8.01 -0.43 -5.96
C LYS A 146 8.12 1.02 -5.50
N LYS A 147 7.05 1.80 -5.72
CA LYS A 147 6.96 3.19 -5.28
C LYS A 147 6.52 3.35 -3.82
N VAL A 148 6.04 2.27 -3.18
CA VAL A 148 5.70 2.27 -1.76
C VAL A 148 6.97 2.05 -0.96
N PRO A 149 7.34 2.94 -0.01
CA PRO A 149 8.40 2.67 0.97
C PRO A 149 8.12 1.39 1.77
N GLU A 150 9.16 0.74 2.28
CA GLU A 150 9.00 -0.53 3.04
C GLU A 150 8.06 -0.37 4.25
N LEU A 151 8.12 0.78 4.94
CA LEU A 151 7.20 1.09 6.05
C LEU A 151 5.72 1.04 5.64
N GLY A 152 5.40 1.36 4.39
CA GLY A 152 4.03 1.35 3.86
C GLY A 152 3.53 -0.05 3.46
N LYS A 153 4.36 -1.10 3.55
CA LYS A 153 4.00 -2.48 3.23
C LYS A 153 3.78 -3.26 4.53
N VAL A 154 2.63 -3.12 5.14
CA VAL A 154 2.31 -3.75 6.42
C VAL A 154 1.71 -5.14 6.17
N PHE A 155 2.43 -6.20 6.51
CA PHE A 155 2.01 -7.58 6.29
C PHE A 155 1.18 -8.10 7.47
N LEU A 156 -0.01 -8.64 7.16
CA LEU A 156 -0.82 -9.44 8.07
C LEU A 156 -0.47 -10.93 7.94
N VAL A 157 -0.13 -11.37 6.70
CA VAL A 157 0.44 -12.69 6.42
C VAL A 157 1.63 -12.49 5.48
N LYS A 158 2.79 -13.08 5.81
CA LYS A 158 4.00 -13.01 5.00
C LYS A 158 4.55 -14.41 4.76
N ASN A 159 4.62 -14.83 3.48
CA ASN A 159 5.10 -16.16 3.10
C ASN A 159 4.40 -17.29 3.87
N GLN A 160 3.07 -17.27 3.91
CA GLN A 160 2.21 -18.22 4.64
C GLN A 160 2.39 -18.20 6.17
N GLN A 161 2.95 -17.15 6.73
CA GLN A 161 3.07 -16.98 8.17
C GLN A 161 2.25 -15.77 8.63
N PRO A 162 1.22 -15.96 9.48
CA PRO A 162 0.51 -14.86 10.10
C PRO A 162 1.44 -14.05 11.01
N MET A 163 1.32 -12.73 10.92
CA MET A 163 2.06 -11.80 11.78
C MET A 163 1.25 -11.53 13.06
N PRO A 164 1.90 -11.28 14.21
CA PRO A 164 1.21 -10.90 15.44
C PRO A 164 0.38 -9.61 15.25
N ASN A 165 -0.86 -9.62 15.73
CA ASN A 165 -1.80 -8.50 15.54
C ASN A 165 -1.24 -7.18 16.10
N GLU A 166 -0.62 -7.24 17.26
CA GLU A 166 -0.02 -6.08 17.93
C GLU A 166 1.09 -5.46 17.08
N GLN A 167 1.95 -6.28 16.48
CA GLN A 167 3.02 -5.83 15.60
C GLN A 167 2.47 -5.16 14.33
N VAL A 168 1.43 -5.74 13.74
CA VAL A 168 0.77 -5.18 12.54
C VAL A 168 0.13 -3.83 12.87
N THR A 169 -0.59 -3.75 13.99
CA THR A 169 -1.26 -2.53 14.43
C THR A 169 -0.23 -1.44 14.75
N GLU A 170 0.82 -1.77 15.48
CA GLU A 170 1.91 -0.83 15.77
C GLU A 170 2.56 -0.31 14.48
N GLN A 171 2.88 -1.20 13.54
CA GLN A 171 3.47 -0.81 12.25
C GLN A 171 2.53 0.09 11.45
N PHE A 172 1.23 -0.21 11.41
CA PHE A 172 0.25 0.63 10.73
C PHE A 172 0.16 2.01 11.40
N GLN A 173 0.06 2.06 12.72
CA GLN A 173 -0.06 3.32 13.48
C GLN A 173 1.18 4.21 13.34
N LYS A 174 2.38 3.65 13.23
CA LYS A 174 3.61 4.41 12.94
C LYS A 174 3.53 5.21 11.64
N THR A 175 2.62 4.87 10.73
CA THR A 175 2.44 5.56 9.45
C THR A 175 1.45 6.74 9.52
N LEU A 176 0.62 6.83 10.56
CA LEU A 176 -0.52 7.76 10.62
C LEU A 176 -0.13 9.24 10.56
N PHE A 177 1.09 9.59 10.96
CA PHE A 177 1.57 10.97 10.88
C PHE A 177 1.58 11.53 9.44
N LEU A 178 1.60 10.66 8.43
CA LEU A 178 1.52 11.06 7.02
C LEU A 178 0.12 11.55 6.62
N ARG A 179 -0.94 11.15 7.33
CA ARG A 179 -2.33 11.53 7.01
C ARG A 179 -2.55 13.03 7.07
N ASN A 180 -1.99 13.67 8.09
CA ASN A 180 -2.18 15.09 8.36
C ASN A 180 -1.20 15.99 7.58
N GLN A 181 -0.32 15.40 6.78
CA GLN A 181 0.59 16.16 5.94
C GLN A 181 -0.11 16.62 4.65
N LYS A 182 0.10 17.88 4.27
CA LYS A 182 -0.30 18.38 2.94
C LYS A 182 0.37 17.54 1.84
N SER A 183 -0.29 17.38 0.71
CA SER A 183 0.13 16.51 -0.40
C SER A 183 1.60 16.70 -0.79
N LEU A 184 2.07 17.94 -0.96
CA LEU A 184 3.47 18.23 -1.31
C LEU A 184 4.46 17.80 -0.21
N SER A 185 4.15 18.10 1.07
CA SER A 185 4.99 17.70 2.20
C SER A 185 5.04 16.20 2.36
N ARG A 186 3.90 15.53 2.20
CA ARG A 186 3.80 14.06 2.22
C ARG A 186 4.62 13.45 1.09
N GLY A 187 4.56 14.00 -0.12
CA GLY A 187 5.38 13.57 -1.26
C GLY A 187 6.88 13.58 -0.93
N TRP A 188 7.38 14.67 -0.35
CA TRP A 188 8.77 14.78 0.10
C TRP A 188 9.15 13.72 1.13
N THR A 189 8.29 13.48 2.13
CA THR A 189 8.54 12.48 3.17
C THR A 189 8.58 11.08 2.57
N LEU A 190 7.64 10.74 1.68
CA LEU A 190 7.61 9.45 0.98
C LEU A 190 8.83 9.24 0.08
N ASP A 191 9.27 10.28 -0.66
CA ASP A 191 10.47 10.19 -1.48
C ASP A 191 11.73 10.02 -0.64
N MET A 192 11.82 10.71 0.51
CA MET A 192 12.95 10.53 1.41
C MET A 192 12.95 9.14 2.06
N MET A 193 11.79 8.58 2.44
CA MET A 193 11.70 7.18 2.90
C MET A 193 12.24 6.22 1.85
N ARG A 194 11.83 6.38 0.57
CA ARG A 194 12.33 5.56 -0.55
C ARG A 194 13.86 5.68 -0.74
N CYS A 195 14.42 6.85 -0.49
CA CYS A 195 15.87 7.04 -0.50
C CYS A 195 16.53 6.30 0.67
N VAL A 196 15.98 6.43 1.89
CA VAL A 196 16.49 5.76 3.09
C VAL A 196 16.39 4.23 2.96
N ASP A 197 15.31 3.70 2.36
CA ASP A 197 15.18 2.25 2.11
C ASP A 197 16.36 1.67 1.32
N LYS A 198 16.94 2.45 0.41
CA LYS A 198 18.10 2.05 -0.42
C LYS A 198 19.44 2.18 0.28
N LEU A 199 19.51 2.86 1.42
CA LEU A 199 20.74 3.01 2.19
C LEU A 199 20.97 1.77 3.07
N PRO A 200 22.21 1.50 3.53
CA PRO A 200 22.48 0.48 4.53
C PRO A 200 21.84 0.84 5.88
N THR A 201 21.77 -0.13 6.80
CA THR A 201 21.20 0.09 8.15
C THR A 201 21.86 1.25 8.88
N HIS A 202 23.19 1.39 8.77
CA HIS A 202 23.94 2.55 9.24
C HIS A 202 24.40 3.38 8.06
N PHE A 203 24.10 4.67 8.06
CA PHE A 203 24.46 5.56 6.99
C PHE A 203 24.80 6.95 7.53
N ASN A 204 25.42 7.79 6.73
CA ASN A 204 25.73 9.16 7.08
C ASN A 204 25.01 10.16 6.18
N LEU A 205 25.10 11.43 6.52
CA LEU A 205 24.45 12.52 5.79
C LEU A 205 24.91 12.60 4.33
N GLN A 206 26.19 12.31 4.05
CA GLN A 206 26.70 12.31 2.67
C GLN A 206 26.08 11.19 1.83
N ASP A 207 25.80 10.02 2.44
CA ASP A 207 25.09 8.94 1.77
C ASP A 207 23.67 9.37 1.36
N ALA A 208 22.98 10.13 2.22
CA ALA A 208 21.67 10.69 1.88
C ALA A 208 21.75 11.76 0.79
N TYR A 209 22.82 12.57 0.74
CA TYR A 209 23.02 13.58 -0.29
C TYR A 209 23.25 13.01 -1.70
N ARG A 210 23.62 11.72 -1.84
CA ARG A 210 23.70 11.05 -3.16
C ARG A 210 22.37 11.06 -3.92
N PHE A 211 21.27 11.27 -3.22
CA PHE A 211 19.94 11.36 -3.83
C PHE A 211 19.55 12.81 -4.21
N ALA A 212 20.45 13.80 -4.05
CA ALA A 212 20.12 15.20 -4.30
C ALA A 212 19.66 15.44 -5.75
N ASP A 213 20.36 14.89 -6.75
CA ASP A 213 20.02 15.07 -8.16
C ASP A 213 18.68 14.40 -8.51
N TYR A 214 18.43 13.21 -7.98
CA TYR A 214 17.14 12.53 -8.12
C TYR A 214 16.00 13.36 -7.54
N LEU A 215 16.18 13.93 -6.34
CA LEU A 215 15.17 14.77 -5.69
C LEU A 215 15.02 16.12 -6.40
N GLN A 216 16.10 16.70 -6.95
CA GLN A 216 16.02 17.92 -7.75
C GLN A 216 15.16 17.73 -9.00
N LEU A 217 15.30 16.58 -9.69
CA LEU A 217 14.46 16.26 -10.86
C LEU A 217 12.97 16.13 -10.49
N ARG A 218 12.66 15.64 -9.30
CA ARG A 218 11.27 15.52 -8.82
C ARG A 218 10.67 16.83 -8.31
N TYR A 219 11.52 17.71 -7.83
CA TYR A 219 11.15 19.00 -7.21
C TYR A 219 11.95 20.15 -7.82
N PRO A 220 11.79 20.42 -9.13
CA PRO A 220 12.65 21.35 -9.88
C PRO A 220 12.64 22.79 -9.32
N ASN A 221 11.55 23.18 -8.67
CA ASN A 221 11.39 24.51 -8.08
C ASN A 221 12.04 24.66 -6.69
N ASN A 222 12.68 23.61 -6.15
CA ASN A 222 13.34 23.68 -4.86
C ASN A 222 14.85 23.91 -5.04
N ASN A 223 15.32 25.09 -4.69
CA ASN A 223 16.73 25.47 -4.79
C ASN A 223 17.59 25.05 -3.58
N HIS A 224 16.98 24.40 -2.56
CA HIS A 224 17.63 24.03 -1.30
C HIS A 224 17.48 22.54 -1.00
N ILE A 225 17.79 21.67 -1.98
CA ILE A 225 17.57 20.22 -1.89
C ILE A 225 18.28 19.59 -0.69
N LYS A 226 19.56 19.94 -0.44
CA LYS A 226 20.33 19.38 0.68
C LYS A 226 19.74 19.78 2.04
N ASP A 227 19.25 21.00 2.17
CA ASP A 227 18.56 21.44 3.40
C ASP A 227 17.23 20.71 3.57
N LYS A 228 16.52 20.48 2.46
CA LYS A 228 15.28 19.70 2.47
C LYS A 228 15.53 18.24 2.85
N ILE A 229 16.62 17.62 2.37
CA ILE A 229 17.03 16.28 2.81
C ILE A 229 17.24 16.24 4.32
N ARG A 230 17.99 17.21 4.88
CA ARG A 230 18.20 17.31 6.34
C ARG A 230 16.90 17.46 7.09
N GLN A 231 16.01 18.33 6.64
CA GLN A 231 14.68 18.50 7.23
C GLN A 231 13.88 17.19 7.23
N GLN A 232 13.91 16.45 6.12
CA GLN A 232 13.18 15.18 6.05
C GLN A 232 13.80 14.11 6.96
N LEU A 233 15.12 14.02 7.05
CA LEU A 233 15.78 13.12 8.01
C LEU A 233 15.41 13.46 9.47
N GLN A 234 15.26 14.75 9.82
CA GLN A 234 14.76 15.16 11.13
C GLN A 234 13.33 14.66 11.36
N ILE A 235 12.44 14.81 10.36
CA ILE A 235 11.07 14.30 10.45
C ILE A 235 11.08 12.78 10.68
N LEU A 236 11.86 12.01 9.93
CA LEU A 236 11.95 10.56 10.08
C LEU A 236 12.49 10.16 11.46
N ARG A 237 13.49 10.89 11.98
CA ARG A 237 14.00 10.71 13.34
C ARG A 237 12.93 10.99 14.39
N ASP A 238 12.24 12.11 14.29
CA ASP A 238 11.23 12.55 15.26
C ASP A 238 9.99 11.61 15.25
N LYS A 239 9.84 10.82 14.19
CA LYS A 239 8.83 9.75 14.07
C LYS A 239 9.36 8.36 14.43
N GLY A 240 10.58 8.26 14.92
CA GLY A 240 11.17 6.99 15.35
C GLY A 240 11.41 6.00 14.20
N LEU A 241 11.62 6.48 12.98
CA LEU A 241 11.92 5.64 11.82
C LEU A 241 13.43 5.48 11.60
N ILE A 242 14.19 6.47 12.04
CA ILE A 242 15.65 6.44 12.10
C ILE A 242 16.12 7.05 13.41
N GLU A 243 17.31 6.65 13.84
CA GLU A 243 17.99 7.22 15.00
C GLU A 243 19.17 8.08 14.54
N PHE A 244 19.41 9.22 15.20
CA PHE A 244 20.58 10.05 15.00
C PHE A 244 21.67 9.70 16.00
N LEU A 245 22.84 9.27 15.53
CA LEU A 245 23.96 8.80 16.33
C LEU A 245 25.04 9.87 16.57
N GLY A 246 24.74 11.13 16.24
CA GLY A 246 25.73 12.21 16.30
C GLY A 246 26.60 12.30 15.04
N ASN A 247 27.25 13.47 14.85
CA ASN A 247 28.19 13.71 13.76
C ASN A 247 27.67 13.33 12.35
N GLY A 248 26.39 13.59 12.10
CA GLY A 248 25.77 13.29 10.81
C GLY A 248 25.57 11.80 10.52
N ARG A 249 25.62 10.92 11.53
CA ARG A 249 25.41 9.47 11.40
C ARG A 249 24.00 9.08 11.84
N TYR A 250 23.43 8.10 11.16
CA TYR A 250 22.08 7.63 11.37
C TYR A 250 22.01 6.10 11.35
N ARG A 251 20.98 5.55 12.02
CA ARG A 251 20.62 4.12 11.99
C ARG A 251 19.14 3.98 11.64
N LYS A 252 18.78 3.04 10.76
CA LYS A 252 17.37 2.63 10.56
C LYS A 252 16.87 1.85 11.78
N LEU A 253 15.63 2.08 12.17
CA LEU A 253 14.97 1.38 13.28
C LEU A 253 14.00 0.33 12.78
#